data_a63c54495dedf32dea614fd1fd7daa34
#
_entry.id   a63c54495dedf32dea614fd1fd7daa34
#
_cell.length_a   1.000
_cell.length_b   1.000
_cell.length_c   1.000
_cell.angle_alpha   90.00
_cell.angle_beta   90.00
_cell.angle_gamma   90.00
#
_symmetry.space_group_name_H-M   'P 1'
#
loop_
_entity.id
_entity.type
_entity.pdbx_description
1 polymer ?
#
loop_
_entity_poly.entity_id
_entity_poly.type
_entity_poly.pdbx_seq_one_letter_code
_entity_poly.pdbx_strand_id
1 'polypeptide(L)'
;RVAGGEVHRILADAGIGQDEPHVFADPKLYAEWSFVEELDGVLAATDAVPVAVGSGVINDLTKLCSHHNGRRYMVVGTAASMDGYTAYGASITKDGNKQTFDCPAPLGMVLDPSISAAAPARMSASGYADLIAKIPAGADWMLSDAVGSEPMDDFAFGLVQDGLKEALSDPAGVHAGNVEKVEQLAEGLLLSGFAMQATQSSRPASGAEHQFSHLWDMEHLKYNGASVSHGFKVGIGTLASTAFLEMLLDAPVEQLD
;
A
#
# COMPACT_ATOMS: atom_id res chain seq x y z
N ARG A 1 7.02 -0.28 -17.83
CA ARG A 1 8.04 -0.22 -18.92
C ARG A 1 8.36 1.22 -19.31
N VAL A 2 7.36 2.08 -19.60
CA VAL A 2 7.61 3.47 -20.03
C VAL A 2 8.33 4.26 -18.93
N ALA A 3 7.73 4.33 -17.72
CA ALA A 3 8.35 5.04 -16.60
C ALA A 3 9.74 4.48 -16.22
N GLY A 4 9.93 3.15 -16.27
CA GLY A 4 11.23 2.53 -16.01
C GLY A 4 12.31 2.96 -17.00
N GLY A 5 11.98 3.04 -18.29
CA GLY A 5 12.90 3.54 -19.31
C GLY A 5 13.27 5.01 -19.12
N GLU A 6 12.32 5.84 -18.69
CA GLU A 6 12.56 7.26 -18.39
C GLU A 6 13.45 7.45 -17.16
N VAL A 7 13.20 6.70 -16.07
CA VAL A 7 14.07 6.74 -14.88
C VAL A 7 15.48 6.28 -15.21
N HIS A 8 15.61 5.19 -15.99
CA HIS A 8 16.92 4.71 -16.45
C HIS A 8 17.68 5.78 -17.24
N ARG A 9 17.01 6.48 -18.16
CA ARG A 9 17.60 7.59 -18.92
C ARG A 9 18.02 8.75 -18.04
N ILE A 10 17.18 9.17 -17.08
CA ILE A 10 17.48 10.28 -16.15
C ILE A 10 18.72 9.95 -15.31
N LEU A 11 18.81 8.72 -14.79
CA LEU A 11 19.97 8.29 -14.01
C LEU A 11 21.26 8.24 -14.86
N ALA A 12 21.17 7.80 -16.11
CA ALA A 12 22.29 7.81 -17.04
C ALA A 12 22.74 9.25 -17.36
N ASP A 13 21.82 10.16 -17.64
CA ASP A 13 22.09 11.57 -17.90
C ASP A 13 22.75 12.26 -16.68
N ALA A 14 22.43 11.79 -15.47
CA ALA A 14 23.07 12.23 -14.23
C ALA A 14 24.46 11.59 -13.97
N GLY A 15 24.94 10.73 -14.87
CA GLY A 15 26.22 10.05 -14.72
C GLY A 15 26.23 8.93 -13.67
N ILE A 16 25.07 8.42 -13.29
CA ILE A 16 24.94 7.29 -12.35
C ILE A 16 25.11 5.99 -13.12
N GLY A 17 26.12 5.19 -12.73
CA GLY A 17 26.33 3.85 -13.28
C GLY A 17 25.15 2.94 -12.99
N GLN A 18 24.74 2.15 -13.97
CA GLN A 18 23.59 1.28 -13.89
C GLN A 18 23.87 -0.08 -14.50
N ASP A 19 23.28 -1.11 -13.94
CA ASP A 19 23.17 -2.43 -14.58
C ASP A 19 21.97 -2.44 -15.56
N GLU A 20 21.89 -3.49 -16.38
CA GLU A 20 20.73 -3.69 -17.25
C GLU A 20 19.44 -3.80 -16.42
N PRO A 21 18.39 -3.05 -16.75
CA PRO A 21 17.15 -3.07 -16.00
C PRO A 21 16.46 -4.44 -16.08
N HIS A 22 16.13 -5.01 -14.93
CA HIS A 22 15.27 -6.19 -14.87
C HIS A 22 13.82 -5.81 -15.14
N VAL A 23 13.18 -6.45 -16.11
CA VAL A 23 11.79 -6.24 -16.48
C VAL A 23 11.07 -7.57 -16.49
N PHE A 24 10.20 -7.80 -15.53
CA PHE A 24 9.36 -8.99 -15.50
C PHE A 24 8.61 -9.19 -16.81
N ALA A 25 8.73 -10.38 -17.37
CA ALA A 25 8.15 -10.71 -18.67
C ALA A 25 6.63 -10.98 -18.59
N ASP A 26 6.16 -11.53 -17.48
CA ASP A 26 4.75 -11.92 -17.30
C ASP A 26 3.83 -10.68 -17.27
N PRO A 27 2.86 -10.57 -18.21
CA PRO A 27 1.89 -9.48 -18.21
C PRO A 27 0.88 -9.55 -17.04
N LYS A 28 0.80 -10.68 -16.35
CA LYS A 28 -0.04 -10.92 -15.17
C LYS A 28 0.76 -10.87 -13.88
N LEU A 29 1.85 -10.09 -13.87
CA LEU A 29 2.68 -9.92 -12.68
C LEU A 29 1.83 -9.66 -11.44
N TYR A 30 2.05 -10.47 -10.42
CA TYR A 30 1.42 -10.39 -9.10
C TYR A 30 2.48 -10.54 -8.02
N ALA A 31 2.19 -10.13 -6.79
CA ALA A 31 3.12 -10.27 -5.67
C ALA A 31 3.12 -11.73 -5.18
N GLU A 32 3.77 -12.61 -5.93
CA GLU A 32 3.90 -14.05 -5.67
C GLU A 32 5.33 -14.48 -5.46
N TRP A 33 5.52 -15.57 -4.71
CA TRP A 33 6.81 -16.09 -4.32
C TRP A 33 7.72 -16.46 -5.49
N SER A 34 7.17 -16.95 -6.59
CA SER A 34 7.94 -17.24 -7.81
C SER A 34 8.66 -16.02 -8.38
N PHE A 35 8.05 -14.84 -8.28
CA PHE A 35 8.69 -13.58 -8.70
C PHE A 35 9.70 -13.06 -7.66
N VAL A 36 9.54 -13.42 -6.38
CA VAL A 36 10.56 -13.18 -5.36
C VAL A 36 11.80 -13.99 -5.67
N GLU A 37 11.67 -15.28 -5.99
CA GLU A 37 12.79 -16.14 -6.36
C GLU A 37 13.52 -15.65 -7.62
N GLU A 38 12.76 -15.20 -8.64
CA GLU A 38 13.31 -14.60 -9.85
C GLU A 38 14.15 -13.35 -9.52
N LEU A 39 13.58 -12.41 -8.76
CA LEU A 39 14.25 -11.15 -8.44
C LEU A 39 15.41 -11.33 -7.46
N ASP A 40 15.29 -12.24 -6.49
CA ASP A 40 16.39 -12.60 -5.58
C ASP A 40 17.61 -13.11 -6.37
N GLY A 41 17.38 -13.94 -7.38
CA GLY A 41 18.44 -14.41 -8.28
C GLY A 41 19.12 -13.27 -9.05
N VAL A 42 18.37 -12.28 -9.50
CA VAL A 42 18.90 -11.08 -10.17
C VAL A 42 19.73 -10.24 -9.20
N LEU A 43 19.19 -9.96 -8.01
CA LEU A 43 19.88 -9.14 -7.02
C LEU A 43 21.13 -9.80 -6.45
N ALA A 44 21.14 -11.11 -6.32
CA ALA A 44 22.32 -11.85 -5.86
C ALA A 44 23.52 -11.74 -6.84
N ALA A 45 23.27 -11.43 -8.10
CA ALA A 45 24.29 -11.34 -9.13
C ALA A 45 24.95 -9.94 -9.25
N THR A 46 24.50 -8.95 -8.47
CA THR A 46 24.99 -7.56 -8.55
C THR A 46 25.07 -6.93 -7.15
N ASP A 47 25.88 -5.88 -7.01
CA ASP A 47 25.97 -5.03 -5.81
C ASP A 47 25.20 -3.70 -5.95
N ALA A 48 24.49 -3.49 -7.04
CA ALA A 48 23.75 -2.26 -7.32
C ALA A 48 22.61 -2.03 -6.28
N VAL A 49 22.31 -0.78 -6.00
CA VAL A 49 21.15 -0.39 -5.21
C VAL A 49 19.89 -0.55 -6.05
N PRO A 50 18.92 -1.40 -5.64
CA PRO A 50 17.71 -1.59 -6.41
C PRO A 50 16.86 -0.31 -6.45
N VAL A 51 16.32 0.04 -7.63
CA VAL A 51 15.37 1.12 -7.84
C VAL A 51 14.09 0.51 -8.41
N ALA A 52 13.09 0.34 -7.58
CA ALA A 52 11.77 -0.14 -7.99
C ALA A 52 11.03 0.94 -8.78
N VAL A 53 10.66 0.68 -10.03
CA VAL A 53 9.85 1.62 -10.82
C VAL A 53 8.52 0.96 -11.18
N GLY A 54 7.46 1.35 -10.49
CA GLY A 54 6.15 0.72 -10.67
C GLY A 54 5.14 1.03 -9.58
N SER A 55 4.10 0.22 -9.50
CA SER A 55 3.09 0.27 -8.45
C SER A 55 3.37 -0.76 -7.33
N GLY A 56 2.42 -1.01 -6.46
CA GLY A 56 2.56 -1.82 -5.25
C GLY A 56 3.25 -3.17 -5.44
N VAL A 57 2.90 -3.91 -6.49
CA VAL A 57 3.50 -5.23 -6.75
C VAL A 57 5.02 -5.13 -6.95
N ILE A 58 5.49 -4.18 -7.78
CA ILE A 58 6.93 -3.96 -8.01
C ILE A 58 7.60 -3.52 -6.71
N ASN A 59 6.94 -2.62 -5.95
CA ASN A 59 7.46 -2.18 -4.66
C ASN A 59 7.65 -3.35 -3.70
N ASP A 60 6.63 -4.18 -3.49
CA ASP A 60 6.65 -5.26 -2.50
C ASP A 60 7.68 -6.35 -2.86
N LEU A 61 7.75 -6.73 -4.14
CA LEU A 61 8.77 -7.65 -4.61
C LEU A 61 10.18 -7.09 -4.38
N THR A 62 10.43 -5.83 -4.77
CA THR A 62 11.76 -5.22 -4.61
C THR A 62 12.10 -5.00 -3.14
N LYS A 63 11.14 -4.61 -2.31
CA LYS A 63 11.30 -4.43 -0.87
C LYS A 63 11.79 -5.73 -0.21
N LEU A 64 11.07 -6.82 -0.43
CA LEU A 64 11.39 -8.12 0.16
C LEU A 64 12.74 -8.65 -0.35
N CYS A 65 12.96 -8.64 -1.67
CA CYS A 65 14.21 -9.15 -2.26
C CYS A 65 15.42 -8.30 -1.85
N SER A 66 15.26 -6.98 -1.71
CA SER A 66 16.33 -6.12 -1.19
C SER A 66 16.68 -6.48 0.25
N HIS A 67 15.66 -6.74 1.08
CA HIS A 67 15.86 -7.20 2.46
C HIS A 67 16.58 -8.55 2.52
N HIS A 68 16.18 -9.54 1.72
CA HIS A 68 16.85 -10.85 1.62
C HIS A 68 18.32 -10.71 1.27
N ASN A 69 18.66 -9.77 0.40
CA ASN A 69 20.03 -9.52 -0.05
C ASN A 69 20.80 -8.50 0.82
N GLY A 70 20.25 -8.13 2.00
CA GLY A 70 20.90 -7.19 2.93
C GLY A 70 21.06 -5.78 2.40
N ARG A 71 20.19 -5.32 1.48
CA ARG A 71 20.29 -4.03 0.79
C ARG A 71 19.16 -3.08 1.15
N ARG A 72 19.46 -1.80 1.02
CA ARG A 72 18.45 -0.75 0.96
C ARG A 72 18.03 -0.56 -0.49
N TYR A 73 16.81 -0.14 -0.73
CA TYR A 73 16.30 0.13 -2.08
C TYR A 73 15.63 1.51 -2.14
N MET A 74 15.38 1.97 -3.35
CA MET A 74 14.60 3.17 -3.62
C MET A 74 13.35 2.80 -4.45
N VAL A 75 12.31 3.62 -4.39
CA VAL A 75 11.11 3.41 -5.20
C VAL A 75 10.69 4.67 -5.95
N VAL A 76 10.32 4.49 -7.20
CA VAL A 76 9.62 5.48 -8.02
C VAL A 76 8.21 4.94 -8.26
N GLY A 77 7.26 5.48 -7.49
CA GLY A 77 5.85 5.13 -7.58
C GLY A 77 5.22 5.65 -8.85
N THR A 78 4.38 4.86 -9.49
CA THR A 78 3.71 5.23 -10.76
C THR A 78 2.19 5.32 -10.64
N ALA A 79 1.64 5.16 -9.45
CA ALA A 79 0.20 5.28 -9.18
C ALA A 79 -0.05 5.46 -7.69
N ALA A 80 -1.04 6.26 -7.32
CA ALA A 80 -1.56 6.38 -5.95
C ALA A 80 -2.60 5.27 -5.71
N SER A 81 -2.16 4.03 -5.55
CA SER A 81 -3.05 2.85 -5.58
C SER A 81 -3.19 2.09 -4.26
N MET A 82 -2.35 2.38 -3.28
CA MET A 82 -2.32 1.75 -1.95
C MET A 82 -1.26 2.44 -1.07
N ASP A 83 -1.27 2.18 0.24
CA ASP A 83 -0.39 2.79 1.24
C ASP A 83 0.93 2.05 1.49
N GLY A 84 1.13 0.88 0.91
CA GLY A 84 2.27 0.01 1.18
C GLY A 84 3.64 0.49 0.69
N TYR A 85 3.75 1.61 -0.06
CA TYR A 85 5.05 2.09 -0.56
C TYR A 85 6.03 2.37 0.57
N THR A 86 5.59 3.11 1.57
CA THR A 86 6.39 3.56 2.71
C THR A 86 6.17 2.71 3.97
N ALA A 87 5.33 1.67 3.88
CA ALA A 87 5.00 0.80 4.98
C ALA A 87 6.13 -0.17 5.34
N TYR A 88 6.17 -0.56 6.61
CA TYR A 88 6.87 -1.76 7.05
C TYR A 88 6.18 -3.00 6.49
N GLY A 89 6.99 -3.99 6.10
CA GLY A 89 6.50 -5.25 5.54
C GLY A 89 6.17 -5.22 4.05
N ALA A 90 6.19 -6.39 3.43
CA ALA A 90 5.78 -6.63 2.05
C ALA A 90 4.72 -7.75 2.00
N SER A 91 3.66 -7.52 1.24
CA SER A 91 2.53 -8.46 1.15
C SER A 91 2.68 -9.36 -0.08
N ILE A 92 3.11 -10.60 0.15
CA ILE A 92 3.43 -11.58 -0.90
C ILE A 92 2.56 -12.83 -0.74
N THR A 93 2.10 -13.39 -1.84
CA THR A 93 1.46 -14.70 -1.86
C THR A 93 2.50 -15.79 -1.92
N LYS A 94 2.50 -16.70 -0.93
CA LYS A 94 3.35 -17.87 -0.88
C LYS A 94 2.52 -19.10 -0.58
N ASP A 95 2.69 -20.16 -1.36
CA ASP A 95 1.94 -21.43 -1.22
C ASP A 95 0.41 -21.21 -1.22
N GLY A 96 -0.06 -20.28 -2.06
CA GLY A 96 -1.46 -19.89 -2.17
C GLY A 96 -1.99 -19.00 -1.03
N ASN A 97 -1.17 -18.67 -0.02
CA ASN A 97 -1.56 -17.84 1.10
C ASN A 97 -0.89 -16.46 1.03
N LYS A 98 -1.68 -15.40 1.22
CA LYS A 98 -1.15 -14.05 1.34
C LYS A 98 -0.55 -13.86 2.72
N GLN A 99 0.72 -13.46 2.76
CA GLN A 99 1.50 -13.28 3.98
C GLN A 99 2.20 -11.93 3.94
N THR A 100 2.37 -11.31 5.11
CA THR A 100 3.22 -10.12 5.26
C THR A 100 4.59 -10.55 5.77
N PHE A 101 5.62 -10.23 5.01
CA PHE A 101 7.01 -10.49 5.35
C PHE A 101 7.62 -9.22 5.93
N ASP A 102 8.26 -9.36 7.09
CA ASP A 102 8.91 -8.25 7.79
C ASP A 102 10.10 -7.72 6.98
N CYS A 103 10.01 -6.49 6.55
CA CYS A 103 11.09 -5.80 5.87
C CYS A 103 10.89 -4.27 5.91
N PRO A 104 11.98 -3.49 5.95
CA PRO A 104 11.89 -2.04 6.12
C PRO A 104 11.39 -1.34 4.85
N ALA A 105 10.83 -0.15 5.06
CA ALA A 105 10.50 0.79 3.99
C ALA A 105 11.71 1.16 3.12
N PRO A 106 11.52 1.72 1.92
CA PRO A 106 12.60 2.17 1.05
C PRO A 106 13.47 3.24 1.70
N LEU A 107 14.71 3.37 1.26
CA LEU A 107 15.61 4.46 1.65
C LEU A 107 15.08 5.82 1.21
N GLY A 108 14.43 5.86 0.07
CA GLY A 108 13.80 7.04 -0.48
C GLY A 108 12.73 6.66 -1.50
N MET A 109 11.76 7.55 -1.64
CA MET A 109 10.67 7.42 -2.58
C MET A 109 10.51 8.69 -3.41
N VAL A 110 10.23 8.49 -4.69
CA VAL A 110 9.78 9.53 -5.61
C VAL A 110 8.39 9.15 -6.11
N LEU A 111 7.45 10.05 -6.00
CA LEU A 111 6.12 9.92 -6.59
C LEU A 111 5.78 11.23 -7.29
N ASP A 112 5.71 11.19 -8.62
CA ASP A 112 5.28 12.32 -9.43
C ASP A 112 3.75 12.32 -9.52
N PRO A 113 3.07 13.38 -9.00
CA PRO A 113 1.62 13.45 -9.03
C PRO A 113 1.04 13.42 -10.45
N SER A 114 1.76 13.97 -11.44
CA SER A 114 1.30 13.99 -12.83
C SER A 114 1.32 12.60 -13.46
N ILE A 115 2.34 11.78 -13.15
CA ILE A 115 2.41 10.37 -13.56
C ILE A 115 1.32 9.56 -12.88
N SER A 116 1.10 9.79 -11.59
CA SER A 116 0.07 9.10 -10.81
C SER A 116 -1.33 9.44 -11.29
N ALA A 117 -1.58 10.71 -11.65
CA ALA A 117 -2.86 11.16 -12.20
C ALA A 117 -3.13 10.60 -13.60
N ALA A 118 -2.09 10.36 -14.41
CA ALA A 118 -2.18 9.73 -15.71
C ALA A 118 -2.32 8.19 -15.64
N ALA A 119 -2.18 7.59 -14.47
CA ALA A 119 -2.41 6.16 -14.29
C ALA A 119 -3.89 5.80 -14.53
N PRO A 120 -4.21 4.53 -14.84
CA PRO A 120 -5.60 4.12 -14.99
C PRO A 120 -6.44 4.49 -13.76
N ALA A 121 -7.59 5.18 -13.96
CA ALA A 121 -8.45 5.71 -12.89
C ALA A 121 -8.81 4.66 -11.81
N ARG A 122 -8.90 3.38 -12.20
CA ARG A 122 -9.12 2.28 -11.24
C ARG A 122 -8.02 2.15 -10.18
N MET A 123 -6.80 2.62 -10.48
CA MET A 123 -5.68 2.56 -9.52
C MET A 123 -5.84 3.64 -8.45
N SER A 124 -6.15 4.87 -8.85
CA SER A 124 -6.47 5.95 -7.90
C SER A 124 -7.75 5.65 -7.12
N ALA A 125 -8.76 5.04 -7.76
CA ALA A 125 -9.96 4.57 -7.05
C ALA A 125 -9.64 3.48 -6.01
N SER A 126 -8.71 2.57 -6.31
CA SER A 126 -8.22 1.58 -5.33
C SER A 126 -7.51 2.26 -4.16
N GLY A 127 -6.62 3.24 -4.42
CA GLY A 127 -5.96 4.00 -3.37
C GLY A 127 -6.93 4.83 -2.54
N TYR A 128 -7.93 5.45 -3.18
CA TYR A 128 -8.98 6.17 -2.46
C TYR A 128 -9.77 5.26 -1.52
N ALA A 129 -10.12 4.06 -1.99
CA ALA A 129 -10.82 3.07 -1.17
C ALA A 129 -9.94 2.54 -0.03
N ASP A 130 -8.64 2.45 -0.23
CA ASP A 130 -7.66 2.10 0.80
C ASP A 130 -7.50 3.24 1.82
N LEU A 131 -7.46 4.49 1.37
CA LEU A 131 -7.32 5.64 2.26
C LEU A 131 -8.58 5.88 3.10
N ILE A 132 -9.79 5.77 2.54
CA ILE A 132 -11.03 5.96 3.31
C ILE A 132 -11.21 4.90 4.42
N ALA A 133 -10.63 3.74 4.25
CA ALA A 133 -10.61 2.67 5.25
C ALA A 133 -9.91 3.07 6.55
N LYS A 134 -9.04 4.08 6.53
CA LYS A 134 -8.34 4.58 7.71
C LYS A 134 -9.31 5.22 8.73
N ILE A 135 -10.51 5.64 8.28
CA ILE A 135 -11.55 6.16 9.18
C ILE A 135 -12.05 5.07 10.14
N PRO A 136 -12.64 3.95 9.65
CA PRO A 136 -13.06 2.87 10.56
C PRO A 136 -11.87 2.16 11.22
N ALA A 137 -10.70 2.07 10.59
CA ALA A 137 -9.50 1.51 11.22
C ALA A 137 -9.06 2.32 12.45
N GLY A 138 -9.10 3.66 12.36
CA GLY A 138 -8.82 4.54 13.49
C GLY A 138 -9.82 4.36 14.63
N ALA A 139 -11.13 4.31 14.30
CA ALA A 139 -12.18 4.07 15.30
C ALA A 139 -12.05 2.70 15.98
N ASP A 140 -11.68 1.66 15.21
CA ASP A 140 -11.39 0.32 15.73
C ASP A 140 -10.18 0.32 16.67
N TRP A 141 -9.13 1.08 16.36
CA TRP A 141 -7.95 1.21 17.24
C TRP A 141 -8.29 1.97 18.53
N MET A 142 -9.05 3.07 18.45
CA MET A 142 -9.56 3.77 19.63
C MET A 142 -10.39 2.84 20.54
N LEU A 143 -11.24 1.99 19.95
CA LEU A 143 -12.01 1.00 20.71
C LEU A 143 -11.09 -0.03 21.37
N SER A 144 -10.10 -0.55 20.66
CA SER A 144 -9.13 -1.52 21.21
C SER A 144 -8.30 -0.93 22.36
N ASP A 145 -7.90 0.33 22.27
CA ASP A 145 -7.22 1.06 23.34
C ASP A 145 -8.13 1.24 24.56
N ALA A 146 -9.39 1.69 24.33
CA ALA A 146 -10.34 1.93 25.37
C ALA A 146 -10.68 0.67 26.20
N VAL A 147 -10.70 -0.51 25.57
CA VAL A 147 -10.91 -1.79 26.28
C VAL A 147 -9.59 -2.41 26.80
N GLY A 148 -8.47 -1.72 26.63
CA GLY A 148 -7.15 -2.16 27.11
C GLY A 148 -6.57 -3.35 26.35
N SER A 149 -7.06 -3.64 25.17
CA SER A 149 -6.60 -4.75 24.33
C SER A 149 -5.31 -4.41 23.60
N GLU A 150 -5.23 -3.21 23.03
CA GLU A 150 -4.11 -2.78 22.20
C GLU A 150 -3.92 -1.25 22.33
N PRO A 151 -2.81 -0.80 22.95
CA PRO A 151 -2.61 0.62 23.18
C PRO A 151 -2.44 1.39 21.88
N MET A 152 -3.03 2.59 21.82
CA MET A 152 -2.91 3.49 20.68
C MET A 152 -1.61 4.30 20.79
N ASP A 153 -0.89 4.42 19.67
CA ASP A 153 0.23 5.33 19.51
C ASP A 153 -0.29 6.65 18.95
N ASP A 154 -0.33 7.71 19.77
CA ASP A 154 -0.88 9.01 19.42
C ASP A 154 -0.18 9.65 18.21
N PHE A 155 1.13 9.44 18.06
CA PHE A 155 1.89 9.98 16.93
C PHE A 155 1.49 9.27 15.63
N ALA A 156 1.48 7.94 15.64
CA ALA A 156 1.10 7.17 14.46
C ALA A 156 -0.38 7.37 14.09
N PHE A 157 -1.26 7.49 15.09
CA PHE A 157 -2.67 7.80 14.88
C PHE A 157 -2.83 9.19 14.23
N GLY A 158 -2.19 10.22 14.78
CA GLY A 158 -2.23 11.57 14.22
C GLY A 158 -1.69 11.63 12.80
N LEU A 159 -0.58 10.92 12.52
CA LEU A 159 0.03 10.86 11.19
C LEU A 159 -0.94 10.33 10.11
N VAL A 160 -1.83 9.41 10.47
CA VAL A 160 -2.85 8.85 9.56
C VAL A 160 -4.11 9.73 9.51
N GLN A 161 -4.60 10.21 10.66
CA GLN A 161 -5.92 10.84 10.74
C GLN A 161 -5.90 12.34 10.41
N ASP A 162 -4.77 13.02 10.69
CA ASP A 162 -4.61 14.43 10.35
C ASP A 162 -4.55 14.60 8.82
N GLY A 163 -5.38 15.45 8.27
CA GLY A 163 -5.44 15.68 6.83
C GLY A 163 -6.29 14.68 6.03
N LEU A 164 -6.73 13.55 6.65
CA LEU A 164 -7.51 12.52 5.96
C LEU A 164 -8.78 13.08 5.32
N LYS A 165 -9.49 13.96 6.02
CA LYS A 165 -10.70 14.63 5.51
C LYS A 165 -10.44 15.46 4.25
N GLU A 166 -9.30 16.12 4.18
CA GLU A 166 -8.91 16.92 3.02
C GLU A 166 -8.54 16.02 1.84
N ALA A 167 -7.73 15.01 2.06
CA ALA A 167 -7.32 14.04 1.05
C ALA A 167 -8.50 13.29 0.42
N LEU A 168 -9.59 13.09 1.18
CA LEU A 168 -10.81 12.41 0.74
C LEU A 168 -11.92 13.38 0.26
N SER A 169 -11.68 14.69 0.19
CA SER A 169 -12.72 15.69 -0.05
C SER A 169 -13.33 15.67 -1.45
N ASP A 170 -12.58 15.22 -2.47
CA ASP A 170 -13.01 15.26 -3.87
C ASP A 170 -12.77 13.93 -4.61
N PRO A 171 -13.62 12.91 -4.38
CA PRO A 171 -13.50 11.63 -5.07
C PRO A 171 -13.71 11.74 -6.59
N ALA A 172 -14.49 12.71 -7.06
CA ALA A 172 -14.72 12.93 -8.48
C ALA A 172 -13.46 13.49 -9.16
N GLY A 173 -12.77 14.43 -8.53
CA GLY A 173 -11.48 14.95 -8.98
C GLY A 173 -10.40 13.88 -9.03
N VAL A 174 -10.32 13.02 -8.01
CA VAL A 174 -9.41 11.86 -8.01
C VAL A 174 -9.71 10.93 -9.18
N HIS A 175 -10.99 10.60 -9.39
CA HIS A 175 -11.40 9.72 -10.50
C HIS A 175 -11.11 10.34 -11.88
N ALA A 176 -11.26 11.65 -12.01
CA ALA A 176 -10.97 12.38 -13.24
C ALA A 176 -9.45 12.56 -13.51
N GLY A 177 -8.58 12.15 -12.60
CA GLY A 177 -7.13 12.35 -12.71
C GLY A 177 -6.69 13.80 -12.51
N ASN A 178 -7.42 14.57 -11.70
CA ASN A 178 -6.96 15.91 -11.30
C ASN A 178 -5.66 15.78 -10.49
N VAL A 179 -4.60 16.42 -10.97
CA VAL A 179 -3.23 16.25 -10.43
C VAL A 179 -3.18 16.63 -8.95
N GLU A 180 -3.77 17.77 -8.55
CA GLU A 180 -3.80 18.24 -7.15
C GLU A 180 -4.54 17.23 -6.24
N LYS A 181 -5.68 16.69 -6.71
CA LYS A 181 -6.46 15.72 -5.91
C LYS A 181 -5.79 14.36 -5.81
N VAL A 182 -5.08 13.94 -6.85
CA VAL A 182 -4.26 12.71 -6.82
C VAL A 182 -3.02 12.90 -5.95
N GLU A 183 -2.44 14.11 -5.90
CA GLU A 183 -1.35 14.46 -4.98
C GLU A 183 -1.80 14.36 -3.52
N GLN A 184 -2.92 14.98 -3.16
CA GLN A 184 -3.50 14.89 -1.81
C GLN A 184 -3.81 13.44 -1.40
N LEU A 185 -4.37 12.65 -2.31
CA LEU A 185 -4.57 11.20 -2.10
C LEU A 185 -3.23 10.49 -1.84
N ALA A 186 -2.23 10.75 -2.67
CA ALA A 186 -0.92 10.12 -2.55
C ALA A 186 -0.23 10.47 -1.22
N GLU A 187 -0.29 11.74 -0.81
CA GLU A 187 0.24 12.19 0.49
C GLU A 187 -0.41 11.43 1.65
N GLY A 188 -1.73 11.31 1.67
CA GLY A 188 -2.45 10.54 2.69
C GLY A 188 -2.03 9.07 2.74
N LEU A 189 -1.87 8.43 1.58
CA LEU A 189 -1.39 7.06 1.48
C LEU A 189 0.06 6.91 1.97
N LEU A 190 0.94 7.86 1.66
CA LEU A 190 2.32 7.85 2.11
C LEU A 190 2.44 8.05 3.63
N LEU A 191 1.64 8.95 4.21
CA LEU A 191 1.59 9.19 5.66
C LEU A 191 1.11 7.94 6.39
N SER A 192 0.09 7.25 5.86
CA SER A 192 -0.37 5.95 6.36
C SER A 192 0.77 4.92 6.38
N GLY A 193 1.51 4.80 5.28
CA GLY A 193 2.68 3.93 5.21
C GLY A 193 3.79 4.30 6.22
N PHE A 194 4.06 5.59 6.41
CA PHE A 194 5.03 6.05 7.41
C PHE A 194 4.60 5.72 8.84
N ALA A 195 3.31 5.80 9.16
CA ALA A 195 2.79 5.39 10.46
C ALA A 195 3.04 3.89 10.71
N MET A 196 2.77 3.04 9.70
CA MET A 196 3.08 1.60 9.77
C MET A 196 4.58 1.34 9.90
N GLN A 197 5.44 2.10 9.22
CA GLN A 197 6.89 1.98 9.35
C GLN A 197 7.38 2.40 10.74
N ALA A 198 6.80 3.45 11.33
CA ALA A 198 7.17 3.95 12.65
C ALA A 198 6.82 2.95 13.77
N THR A 199 5.65 2.33 13.68
CA THR A 199 5.19 1.34 14.66
C THR A 199 5.65 -0.09 14.37
N GLN A 200 6.22 -0.35 13.18
CA GLN A 200 6.50 -1.70 12.67
C GLN A 200 5.28 -2.63 12.74
N SER A 201 4.11 -2.06 12.48
CA SER A 201 2.81 -2.72 12.56
C SER A 201 1.87 -2.14 11.50
N SER A 202 0.92 -2.95 11.04
CA SER A 202 -0.14 -2.46 10.15
C SER A 202 -1.27 -1.74 10.91
N ARG A 203 -1.25 -1.79 12.25
CA ARG A 203 -2.35 -1.30 13.11
C ARG A 203 -2.79 0.15 12.85
N PRO A 204 -1.89 1.12 12.62
CA PRO A 204 -2.28 2.49 12.34
C PRO A 204 -3.16 2.67 11.10
N ALA A 205 -3.10 1.71 10.17
CA ALA A 205 -3.73 1.79 8.85
C ALA A 205 -4.73 0.68 8.56
N SER A 206 -4.83 -0.35 9.43
CA SER A 206 -5.54 -1.60 9.15
C SER A 206 -6.30 -2.07 10.39
N GLY A 207 -7.60 -2.08 10.30
CA GLY A 207 -8.53 -2.59 11.29
C GLY A 207 -9.35 -3.77 10.77
N ALA A 208 -10.59 -3.90 11.26
CA ALA A 208 -11.50 -4.98 10.90
C ALA A 208 -11.80 -5.02 9.39
N GLU A 209 -11.85 -3.88 8.70
CA GLU A 209 -12.08 -3.77 7.26
C GLU A 209 -11.02 -4.48 6.43
N HIS A 210 -9.77 -4.49 6.88
CA HIS A 210 -8.69 -5.22 6.22
C HIS A 210 -8.79 -6.73 6.41
N GLN A 211 -9.38 -7.22 7.50
CA GLN A 211 -9.60 -8.65 7.73
C GLN A 211 -10.53 -9.24 6.67
N PHE A 212 -11.54 -8.50 6.20
CA PHE A 212 -12.35 -8.91 5.05
C PHE A 212 -11.49 -9.07 3.80
N SER A 213 -10.59 -8.13 3.52
CA SER A 213 -9.67 -8.23 2.38
C SER A 213 -8.77 -9.46 2.48
N HIS A 214 -8.23 -9.74 3.67
CA HIS A 214 -7.38 -10.91 3.89
C HIS A 214 -8.14 -12.23 3.71
N LEU A 215 -9.36 -12.33 4.22
CA LEU A 215 -10.22 -13.49 4.00
C LEU A 215 -10.46 -13.73 2.50
N TRP A 216 -10.83 -12.70 1.76
CA TRP A 216 -11.07 -12.81 0.32
C TRP A 216 -9.80 -13.08 -0.50
N ASP A 217 -8.62 -12.69 -0.01
CA ASP A 217 -7.35 -13.09 -0.61
C ASP A 217 -7.10 -14.59 -0.42
N MET A 218 -7.36 -15.13 0.76
CA MET A 218 -7.25 -16.57 1.04
C MET A 218 -8.26 -17.40 0.22
N GLU A 219 -9.44 -16.85 -0.05
CA GLU A 219 -10.46 -17.48 -0.91
C GLU A 219 -10.20 -17.26 -2.42
N HIS A 220 -9.11 -16.59 -2.78
CA HIS A 220 -8.76 -16.26 -4.16
C HIS A 220 -9.89 -15.54 -4.93
N LEU A 221 -10.56 -14.59 -4.28
CA LEU A 221 -11.69 -13.86 -4.83
C LEU A 221 -11.37 -13.26 -6.21
N LYS A 222 -12.24 -13.59 -7.18
CA LYS A 222 -12.18 -13.04 -8.54
C LYS A 222 -13.49 -12.35 -8.89
N TYR A 223 -13.38 -11.25 -9.59
CA TYR A 223 -14.52 -10.56 -10.21
C TYR A 223 -14.32 -10.53 -11.72
N ASN A 224 -15.28 -11.06 -12.48
CA ASN A 224 -15.19 -11.22 -13.93
C ASN A 224 -13.89 -11.93 -14.38
N GLY A 225 -13.45 -12.94 -13.64
CA GLY A 225 -12.25 -13.73 -13.95
C GLY A 225 -10.92 -13.07 -13.62
N ALA A 226 -10.91 -11.84 -13.10
CA ALA A 226 -9.71 -11.11 -12.68
C ALA A 226 -9.62 -11.01 -11.16
N SER A 227 -8.40 -10.98 -10.62
CA SER A 227 -8.16 -10.69 -9.20
C SER A 227 -8.61 -9.27 -8.87
N VAL A 228 -9.27 -9.11 -7.72
CA VAL A 228 -9.72 -7.80 -7.23
C VAL A 228 -8.56 -7.09 -6.56
N SER A 229 -8.40 -5.77 -6.79
CA SER A 229 -7.34 -4.99 -6.14
C SER A 229 -7.53 -4.93 -4.63
N HIS A 230 -6.43 -4.74 -3.90
CA HIS A 230 -6.45 -4.60 -2.44
C HIS A 230 -7.45 -3.55 -1.98
N GLY A 231 -7.33 -2.31 -2.45
CA GLY A 231 -8.19 -1.22 -2.01
C GLY A 231 -9.68 -1.46 -2.30
N PHE A 232 -10.05 -2.12 -3.41
CA PHE A 232 -11.46 -2.44 -3.64
C PHE A 232 -12.01 -3.46 -2.65
N LYS A 233 -11.23 -4.45 -2.23
CA LYS A 233 -11.63 -5.39 -1.18
C LYS A 233 -11.76 -4.66 0.16
N VAL A 234 -10.75 -3.89 0.52
CA VAL A 234 -10.75 -3.07 1.73
C VAL A 234 -11.93 -2.09 1.74
N GLY A 235 -12.25 -1.44 0.61
CA GLY A 235 -13.39 -0.54 0.48
C GLY A 235 -14.74 -1.20 0.76
N ILE A 236 -14.93 -2.45 0.35
CA ILE A 236 -16.15 -3.20 0.73
C ILE A 236 -16.12 -3.55 2.22
N GLY A 237 -14.97 -3.96 2.76
CA GLY A 237 -14.78 -4.18 4.20
C GLY A 237 -15.08 -2.92 5.02
N THR A 238 -14.71 -1.74 4.51
CA THR A 238 -15.01 -0.42 5.10
C THR A 238 -16.50 -0.22 5.31
N LEU A 239 -17.33 -0.56 4.32
CA LEU A 239 -18.79 -0.43 4.47
C LEU A 239 -19.32 -1.32 5.60
N ALA A 240 -18.84 -2.57 5.70
CA ALA A 240 -19.25 -3.49 6.74
C ALA A 240 -18.77 -3.02 8.13
N SER A 241 -17.52 -2.60 8.25
CA SER A 241 -16.96 -2.10 9.52
C SER A 241 -17.63 -0.82 9.99
N THR A 242 -17.93 0.11 9.07
CA THR A 242 -18.67 1.34 9.40
C THR A 242 -20.07 1.03 9.92
N ALA A 243 -20.81 0.15 9.24
CA ALA A 243 -22.14 -0.26 9.70
C ALA A 243 -22.11 -0.94 11.08
N PHE A 244 -21.08 -1.72 11.36
CA PHE A 244 -20.88 -2.31 12.68
C PHE A 244 -20.59 -1.26 13.77
N LEU A 245 -19.70 -0.29 13.47
CA LEU A 245 -19.40 0.80 14.39
C LEU A 245 -20.62 1.69 14.66
N GLU A 246 -21.45 1.99 13.65
CA GLU A 246 -22.71 2.70 13.81
C GLU A 246 -23.65 1.93 14.74
N MET A 247 -23.77 0.61 14.54
CA MET A 247 -24.59 -0.24 15.42
C MET A 247 -24.09 -0.22 16.88
N LEU A 248 -22.77 -0.20 17.10
CA LEU A 248 -22.18 -0.11 18.44
C LEU A 248 -22.47 1.25 19.10
N LEU A 249 -22.39 2.35 18.34
CA LEU A 249 -22.69 3.69 18.86
C LEU A 249 -24.15 3.84 19.28
N ASP A 250 -25.08 3.15 18.59
CA ASP A 250 -26.51 3.17 18.88
C ASP A 250 -26.90 2.14 19.97
N ALA A 251 -26.00 1.21 20.31
CA ALA A 251 -26.28 0.20 21.31
C ALA A 251 -26.30 0.81 22.73
N PRO A 252 -27.25 0.39 23.62
CA PRO A 252 -27.23 0.78 25.01
C PRO A 252 -26.06 0.06 25.72
N VAL A 253 -24.87 0.66 25.70
CA VAL A 253 -23.62 0.08 26.24
C VAL A 253 -23.75 -0.37 27.68
N GLU A 254 -24.69 0.26 28.44
CA GLU A 254 -25.01 -0.08 29.82
C GLU A 254 -25.73 -1.45 29.98
N GLN A 255 -26.10 -2.07 28.87
CA GLN A 255 -26.76 -3.39 28.81
C GLN A 255 -25.88 -4.48 28.18
N LEU A 256 -24.65 -4.13 27.81
CA LEU A 256 -23.67 -5.10 27.32
C LEU A 256 -22.90 -5.64 28.54
N ASP A 257 -23.35 -6.78 29.06
CA ASP A 257 -22.65 -7.56 30.10
C ASP A 257 -21.55 -8.44 29.49
#